data_4a1ec71f81479d7c4ddc993e13a23012
#
_entry.id   4a1ec71f81479d7c4ddc993e13a23012
#
_cell.length_a   1.000
_cell.length_b   1.000
_cell.length_c   1.000
_cell.angle_alpha   90.00
_cell.angle_beta   90.00
_cell.angle_gamma   90.00
#
_symmetry.space_group_name_H-M   'P 1'
#
loop_
_entity.id
_entity.type
_entity.pdbx_description
1 polymer ?
#
loop_
_entity_poly.entity_id
_entity_poly.type
_entity_poly.pdbx_seq_one_letter_code
_entity_poly.pdbx_strand_id
1 'polypeptide(L)'
;LNNVHFLCTEIDFMGTTERKAKEKEELKALILKAARKLFIEKGIGQTTIRNIADSIDYSVGTVYVYFRDKNEILHALHTQGFVDLGGQLKVLFSVKDPMERLKAMGKVYITYGLDNPEMYDLMFTLKAPMEFLETIQKDEWDEGKASFDLLRTTVIQCMDAGHFKGHKLDPLCFLIWSCIHGMCSLEIGSRTKNANIKNPENIVTDAYDEFLIIISNL
;
A
#
# COMPACT_ATOMS: atom_id res chain seq x y z
N LEU A 1 51.42 22.36 -24.46
CA LEU A 1 51.22 20.93 -24.65
C LEU A 1 49.92 20.54 -23.99
N ASN A 2 48.91 20.30 -24.82
CA ASN A 2 47.50 20.04 -24.48
C ASN A 2 47.32 18.70 -23.79
N ASN A 3 46.70 18.70 -22.63
CA ASN A 3 46.06 17.51 -22.08
C ASN A 3 44.52 17.67 -22.21
N VAL A 4 43.99 17.11 -23.31
CA VAL A 4 42.57 16.91 -23.46
C VAL A 4 42.21 15.64 -22.71
N HIS A 5 41.59 15.80 -21.53
CA HIS A 5 41.01 14.70 -20.81
C HIS A 5 39.71 14.30 -21.55
N PHE A 6 39.75 13.20 -22.26
CA PHE A 6 38.58 12.50 -22.75
C PHE A 6 37.80 11.96 -21.55
N LEU A 7 36.71 12.62 -21.21
CA LEU A 7 35.63 12.01 -20.41
C LEU A 7 34.92 10.98 -21.29
N CYS A 8 35.39 9.74 -21.19
CA CYS A 8 34.65 8.58 -21.68
C CYS A 8 33.43 8.40 -20.82
N THR A 9 32.26 8.83 -21.29
CA THR A 9 30.98 8.42 -20.72
C THR A 9 30.86 6.92 -20.89
N GLU A 10 30.85 6.18 -19.78
CA GLU A 10 30.47 4.78 -19.75
C GLU A 10 29.04 4.68 -20.26
N ILE A 11 28.87 4.36 -21.53
CA ILE A 11 27.60 3.88 -22.07
C ILE A 11 27.50 2.45 -21.58
N ASP A 12 26.65 2.28 -20.56
CA ASP A 12 26.31 0.99 -19.97
C ASP A 12 25.77 0.09 -21.09
N PHE A 13 26.56 -0.88 -21.52
CA PHE A 13 26.21 -1.83 -22.57
C PHE A 13 25.34 -2.92 -21.97
N MET A 14 24.06 -2.56 -21.65
CA MET A 14 23.08 -3.56 -21.26
C MET A 14 22.92 -4.61 -22.35
N GLY A 15 23.10 -5.87 -22.01
CA GLY A 15 22.88 -6.99 -22.94
C GLY A 15 21.47 -6.99 -23.50
N THR A 16 21.27 -7.51 -24.71
CA THR A 16 19.93 -7.56 -25.36
C THR A 16 18.86 -8.22 -24.51
N THR A 17 19.23 -9.18 -23.65
CA THR A 17 18.34 -9.87 -22.70
C THR A 17 17.90 -8.96 -21.57
N GLU A 18 18.82 -8.20 -20.99
CA GLU A 18 18.55 -7.23 -19.92
C GLU A 18 17.67 -6.08 -20.41
N ARG A 19 17.93 -5.59 -21.61
CA ARG A 19 17.11 -4.56 -22.25
C ARG A 19 15.67 -5.04 -22.46
N LYS A 20 15.48 -6.26 -22.98
CA LYS A 20 14.15 -6.85 -23.17
C LYS A 20 13.42 -7.06 -21.85
N ALA A 21 14.12 -7.48 -20.80
CA ALA A 21 13.54 -7.63 -19.47
C ALA A 21 13.08 -6.27 -18.91
N LYS A 22 13.89 -5.22 -19.05
CA LYS A 22 13.55 -3.86 -18.65
C LYS A 22 12.34 -3.31 -19.42
N GLU A 23 12.34 -3.43 -20.74
CA GLU A 23 11.21 -3.03 -21.60
C GLU A 23 9.91 -3.75 -21.19
N LYS A 24 10.00 -5.03 -20.80
CA LYS A 24 8.88 -5.82 -20.31
C LYS A 24 8.33 -5.27 -18.99
N GLU A 25 9.18 -4.97 -18.02
CA GLU A 25 8.77 -4.40 -16.75
C GLU A 25 8.22 -2.97 -16.91
N GLU A 26 8.80 -2.16 -17.76
CA GLU A 26 8.32 -0.81 -18.08
C GLU A 26 6.89 -0.84 -18.67
N LEU A 27 6.63 -1.75 -19.60
CA LEU A 27 5.29 -1.88 -20.19
C LEU A 27 4.27 -2.44 -19.16
N LYS A 28 4.69 -3.40 -18.33
CA LYS A 28 3.84 -3.88 -17.23
C LYS A 28 3.45 -2.75 -16.27
N ALA A 29 4.43 -1.93 -15.88
CA ALA A 29 4.18 -0.76 -15.02
C ALA A 29 3.26 0.27 -15.71
N LEU A 30 3.42 0.49 -17.02
CA LEU A 30 2.55 1.38 -17.80
C LEU A 30 1.09 0.89 -17.81
N ILE A 31 0.88 -0.41 -18.02
CA ILE A 31 -0.46 -1.04 -17.96
C ILE A 31 -1.09 -0.84 -16.58
N LEU A 32 -0.35 -1.12 -15.49
CA LEU A 32 -0.83 -0.95 -14.12
C LEU A 32 -1.18 0.51 -13.81
N LYS A 33 -0.34 1.45 -14.22
CA LYS A 33 -0.59 2.89 -14.06
C LYS A 33 -1.86 3.33 -14.77
N ALA A 34 -2.07 2.89 -16.01
CA ALA A 34 -3.27 3.17 -16.79
C ALA A 34 -4.52 2.54 -16.17
N ALA A 35 -4.42 1.29 -15.73
CA ALA A 35 -5.50 0.58 -15.04
C ALA A 35 -5.91 1.32 -13.77
N ARG A 36 -4.96 1.68 -12.90
CA ARG A 36 -5.20 2.46 -11.68
C ARG A 36 -5.96 3.76 -11.99
N LYS A 37 -5.47 4.53 -12.97
CA LYS A 37 -6.12 5.77 -13.39
C LYS A 37 -7.57 5.55 -13.82
N LEU A 38 -7.82 4.56 -14.66
CA LEU A 38 -9.17 4.26 -15.16
C LEU A 38 -10.09 3.72 -14.06
N PHE A 39 -9.56 2.95 -13.10
CA PHE A 39 -10.34 2.47 -11.95
C PHE A 39 -10.79 3.64 -11.06
N ILE A 40 -9.95 4.66 -10.89
CA ILE A 40 -10.29 5.90 -10.17
C ILE A 40 -11.36 6.69 -10.94
N GLU A 41 -11.14 6.92 -12.25
CA GLU A 41 -12.00 7.81 -13.06
C GLU A 41 -13.37 7.18 -13.37
N LYS A 42 -13.43 5.89 -13.63
CA LYS A 42 -14.64 5.21 -14.15
C LYS A 42 -15.19 4.14 -13.20
N GLY A 43 -14.42 3.79 -12.17
CA GLY A 43 -14.71 2.65 -11.32
C GLY A 43 -14.25 1.32 -11.93
N ILE A 44 -14.01 0.35 -11.05
CA ILE A 44 -13.52 -1.00 -11.44
C ILE A 44 -14.52 -1.72 -12.33
N GLY A 45 -15.83 -1.62 -12.02
CA GLY A 45 -16.89 -2.29 -12.78
C GLY A 45 -16.96 -1.86 -14.25
N GLN A 46 -16.74 -0.57 -14.52
CA GLN A 46 -16.85 0.03 -15.86
C GLN A 46 -15.55 -0.05 -16.67
N THR A 47 -14.43 -0.37 -16.05
CA THR A 47 -13.13 -0.46 -16.71
C THR A 47 -12.93 -1.86 -17.31
N THR A 48 -12.58 -1.91 -18.59
CA THR A 48 -12.29 -3.14 -19.34
C THR A 48 -10.81 -3.17 -19.75
N ILE A 49 -10.29 -4.37 -20.07
CA ILE A 49 -8.94 -4.53 -20.65
C ILE A 49 -8.79 -3.69 -21.92
N ARG A 50 -9.84 -3.55 -22.74
CA ARG A 50 -9.83 -2.71 -23.94
C ARG A 50 -9.62 -1.23 -23.57
N ASN A 51 -10.34 -0.72 -22.56
CA ASN A 51 -10.14 0.68 -22.11
C ASN A 51 -8.70 0.92 -21.64
N ILE A 52 -8.09 -0.05 -20.96
CA ILE A 52 -6.70 0.04 -20.51
C ILE A 52 -5.76 0.07 -21.71
N ALA A 53 -5.92 -0.85 -22.66
CA ALA A 53 -5.09 -0.92 -23.88
C ALA A 53 -5.19 0.37 -24.70
N ASP A 54 -6.41 0.85 -24.95
CA ASP A 54 -6.67 2.07 -25.71
C ASP A 54 -6.04 3.30 -25.04
N SER A 55 -6.02 3.36 -23.68
CA SER A 55 -5.48 4.50 -22.94
C SER A 55 -3.95 4.64 -22.98
N ILE A 56 -3.26 3.59 -23.43
CA ILE A 56 -1.80 3.54 -23.57
C ILE A 56 -1.35 3.32 -25.02
N ASP A 57 -2.26 3.40 -25.98
CA ASP A 57 -2.01 3.20 -27.42
C ASP A 57 -1.44 1.82 -27.77
N TYR A 58 -1.88 0.77 -27.06
CA TYR A 58 -1.50 -0.62 -27.31
C TYR A 58 -2.68 -1.49 -27.71
N SER A 59 -2.41 -2.64 -28.32
CA SER A 59 -3.44 -3.62 -28.63
C SER A 59 -3.92 -4.34 -27.36
N VAL A 60 -5.17 -4.77 -27.36
CA VAL A 60 -5.74 -5.65 -26.31
C VAL A 60 -4.89 -6.92 -26.16
N GLY A 61 -4.42 -7.48 -27.28
CA GLY A 61 -3.53 -8.65 -27.29
C GLY A 61 -2.21 -8.39 -26.54
N THR A 62 -1.68 -7.16 -26.64
CA THR A 62 -0.48 -6.78 -25.89
C THR A 62 -0.73 -6.84 -24.40
N VAL A 63 -1.85 -6.33 -23.92
CA VAL A 63 -2.19 -6.38 -22.47
C VAL A 63 -2.32 -7.82 -21.99
N TYR A 64 -2.92 -8.71 -22.79
CA TYR A 64 -3.05 -10.14 -22.46
C TYR A 64 -1.73 -10.91 -22.40
N VAL A 65 -0.65 -10.39 -22.99
CA VAL A 65 0.71 -10.96 -22.81
C VAL A 65 1.21 -10.79 -21.36
N TYR A 66 0.73 -9.75 -20.65
CA TYR A 66 1.20 -9.40 -19.31
C TYR A 66 0.22 -9.81 -18.21
N PHE A 67 -1.07 -9.77 -18.49
CA PHE A 67 -2.14 -10.04 -17.53
C PHE A 67 -3.23 -10.88 -18.17
N ARG A 68 -3.51 -12.02 -17.59
CA ARG A 68 -4.51 -12.98 -18.06
C ARG A 68 -5.92 -12.36 -18.11
N ASP A 69 -6.25 -11.55 -17.11
CA ASP A 69 -7.56 -10.93 -16.95
C ASP A 69 -7.48 -9.68 -16.06
N LYS A 70 -8.62 -9.03 -15.84
CA LYS A 70 -8.73 -7.85 -14.98
C LYS A 70 -8.43 -8.15 -13.51
N ASN A 71 -8.74 -9.34 -13.02
CA ASN A 71 -8.49 -9.72 -11.63
C ASN A 71 -7.00 -9.85 -11.34
N GLU A 72 -6.21 -10.32 -12.32
CA GLU A 72 -4.74 -10.32 -12.20
C GLU A 72 -4.17 -8.90 -12.14
N ILE A 73 -4.74 -7.93 -12.88
CA ILE A 73 -4.36 -6.52 -12.76
C ILE A 73 -4.74 -5.96 -11.38
N LEU A 74 -5.95 -6.26 -10.90
CA LEU A 74 -6.39 -5.85 -9.56
C LEU A 74 -5.49 -6.41 -8.47
N HIS A 75 -5.12 -7.68 -8.57
CA HIS A 75 -4.19 -8.31 -7.63
C HIS A 75 -2.80 -7.67 -7.69
N ALA A 76 -2.27 -7.39 -8.88
CA ALA A 76 -0.98 -6.73 -9.03
C ALA A 76 -0.98 -5.31 -8.41
N LEU A 77 -2.07 -4.56 -8.58
CA LEU A 77 -2.24 -3.25 -7.93
C LEU A 77 -2.39 -3.36 -6.41
N HIS A 78 -3.11 -4.36 -5.93
CA HIS A 78 -3.24 -4.68 -4.50
C HIS A 78 -1.86 -4.97 -3.87
N THR A 79 -1.06 -5.83 -4.50
CA THR A 79 0.32 -6.10 -4.11
C THR A 79 1.15 -4.82 -4.08
N GLN A 80 1.06 -3.98 -5.12
CA GLN A 80 1.77 -2.70 -5.19
C GLN A 80 1.39 -1.78 -4.02
N GLY A 81 0.11 -1.70 -3.66
CA GLY A 81 -0.36 -0.90 -2.54
C GLY A 81 0.27 -1.32 -1.21
N PHE A 82 0.37 -2.63 -0.95
CA PHE A 82 1.05 -3.14 0.25
C PHE A 82 2.57 -2.95 0.22
N VAL A 83 3.20 -3.08 -0.94
CA VAL A 83 4.63 -2.77 -1.11
C VAL A 83 4.90 -1.29 -0.81
N ASP A 84 4.07 -0.39 -1.32
CA ASP A 84 4.21 1.06 -1.12
C ASP A 84 4.00 1.42 0.37
N LEU A 85 2.94 0.93 1.01
CA LEU A 85 2.67 1.14 2.43
C LEU A 85 3.78 0.53 3.30
N GLY A 86 4.13 -0.73 3.04
CA GLY A 86 5.19 -1.45 3.77
C GLY A 86 6.54 -0.76 3.66
N GLY A 87 6.88 -0.20 2.49
CA GLY A 87 8.07 0.61 2.26
C GLY A 87 8.13 1.85 3.16
N GLN A 88 7.02 2.59 3.27
CA GLN A 88 6.91 3.75 4.14
C GLN A 88 7.02 3.36 5.64
N LEU A 89 6.37 2.27 6.05
CA LEU A 89 6.44 1.77 7.42
C LEU A 89 7.84 1.29 7.79
N LYS A 90 8.55 0.64 6.85
CA LYS A 90 9.90 0.10 7.07
C LYS A 90 10.93 1.19 7.36
N VAL A 91 10.82 2.37 6.76
CA VAL A 91 11.71 3.50 7.03
C VAL A 91 11.67 3.92 8.51
N LEU A 92 10.52 3.75 9.17
CA LEU A 92 10.34 4.11 10.58
C LEU A 92 11.15 3.25 11.56
N PHE A 93 11.74 2.13 11.12
CA PHE A 93 12.66 1.35 11.96
C PHE A 93 13.98 2.09 12.27
N SER A 94 14.22 3.24 11.65
CA SER A 94 15.26 4.19 12.05
C SER A 94 14.93 4.92 13.37
N VAL A 95 13.64 5.00 13.77
CA VAL A 95 13.19 5.56 15.04
C VAL A 95 13.50 4.54 16.16
N LYS A 96 14.40 4.91 17.07
CA LYS A 96 14.91 4.00 18.11
C LYS A 96 13.87 3.63 19.16
N ASP A 97 13.11 4.62 19.63
CA ASP A 97 12.05 4.39 20.61
C ASP A 97 10.88 3.64 19.95
N PRO A 98 10.54 2.44 20.45
CA PRO A 98 9.50 1.61 19.81
C PRO A 98 8.09 2.21 19.96
N MET A 99 7.81 2.95 21.04
CA MET A 99 6.52 3.60 21.23
C MET A 99 6.35 4.79 20.27
N GLU A 100 7.39 5.63 20.13
CA GLU A 100 7.37 6.71 19.15
C GLU A 100 7.30 6.18 17.71
N ARG A 101 7.95 5.05 17.42
CA ARG A 101 7.81 4.38 16.13
C ARG A 101 6.39 3.88 15.91
N LEU A 102 5.75 3.24 16.92
CA LEU A 102 4.37 2.78 16.83
C LEU A 102 3.41 3.93 16.52
N LYS A 103 3.58 5.06 17.21
CA LYS A 103 2.83 6.29 16.95
C LYS A 103 3.05 6.81 15.52
N ALA A 104 4.29 6.83 15.05
CA ALA A 104 4.59 7.25 13.68
C ALA A 104 3.99 6.30 12.62
N MET A 105 3.98 4.99 12.89
CA MET A 105 3.37 3.99 11.99
C MET A 105 1.88 4.22 11.80
N GLY A 106 1.14 4.50 12.87
CA GLY A 106 -0.28 4.80 12.77
C GLY A 106 -0.55 6.06 11.96
N LYS A 107 0.25 7.12 12.16
CA LYS A 107 0.15 8.36 11.38
C LYS A 107 0.41 8.12 9.89
N VAL A 108 1.46 7.36 9.56
CA VAL A 108 1.79 7.00 8.16
C VAL A 108 0.65 6.19 7.53
N TYR A 109 0.08 5.22 8.27
CA TYR A 109 -1.04 4.42 7.79
C TYR A 109 -2.27 5.28 7.45
N ILE A 110 -2.64 6.21 8.37
CA ILE A 110 -3.78 7.12 8.18
C ILE A 110 -3.53 8.03 6.97
N THR A 111 -2.35 8.67 6.90
CA THR A 111 -1.99 9.54 5.78
C THR A 111 -2.04 8.79 4.45
N TYR A 112 -1.45 7.59 4.39
CA TYR A 112 -1.48 6.76 3.19
C TYR A 112 -2.92 6.43 2.75
N GLY A 113 -3.78 6.02 3.70
CA GLY A 113 -5.17 5.66 3.40
C GLY A 113 -5.98 6.86 2.90
N LEU A 114 -5.86 8.01 3.56
CA LEU A 114 -6.62 9.21 3.20
C LEU A 114 -6.13 9.87 1.91
N ASP A 115 -4.83 9.80 1.62
CA ASP A 115 -4.24 10.32 0.38
C ASP A 115 -4.48 9.38 -0.82
N ASN A 116 -4.82 8.11 -0.58
CA ASN A 116 -5.03 7.11 -1.63
C ASN A 116 -6.32 6.29 -1.41
N PRO A 117 -7.50 6.93 -1.32
CA PRO A 117 -8.74 6.26 -0.92
C PRO A 117 -9.12 5.09 -1.85
N GLU A 118 -8.90 5.22 -3.17
CA GLU A 118 -9.22 4.15 -4.13
C GLU A 118 -8.25 2.96 -3.99
N MET A 119 -6.97 3.23 -3.68
CA MET A 119 -6.00 2.19 -3.40
C MET A 119 -6.32 1.50 -2.07
N TYR A 120 -6.76 2.26 -1.06
CA TYR A 120 -7.21 1.73 0.21
C TYR A 120 -8.39 0.77 0.04
N ASP A 121 -9.40 1.15 -0.76
CA ASP A 121 -10.52 0.29 -1.09
C ASP A 121 -10.07 -0.99 -1.81
N LEU A 122 -9.14 -0.86 -2.77
CA LEU A 122 -8.57 -2.00 -3.48
C LEU A 122 -7.82 -2.95 -2.54
N MET A 123 -7.09 -2.43 -1.57
CA MET A 123 -6.29 -3.21 -0.62
C MET A 123 -7.15 -3.92 0.43
N PHE A 124 -8.22 -3.30 0.90
CA PHE A 124 -8.90 -3.75 2.11
C PHE A 124 -10.39 -4.06 1.94
N THR A 125 -11.05 -3.52 0.93
CA THR A 125 -12.50 -3.62 0.78
C THR A 125 -12.91 -4.58 -0.34
N LEU A 126 -12.15 -4.62 -1.44
CA LEU A 126 -12.46 -5.45 -2.59
C LEU A 126 -12.09 -6.91 -2.34
N LYS A 127 -13.00 -7.82 -2.70
CA LYS A 127 -12.77 -9.27 -2.61
C LYS A 127 -11.95 -9.82 -3.79
N ALA A 128 -12.07 -9.20 -4.97
CA ALA A 128 -11.48 -9.70 -6.20
C ALA A 128 -9.96 -10.00 -6.13
N PRO A 129 -9.11 -9.19 -5.49
CA PRO A 129 -7.69 -9.53 -5.34
C PRO A 129 -7.45 -10.79 -4.50
N MET A 130 -8.26 -11.01 -3.46
CA MET A 130 -8.16 -12.20 -2.60
C MET A 130 -8.73 -13.44 -3.29
N GLU A 131 -9.85 -13.31 -4.00
CA GLU A 131 -10.41 -14.39 -4.83
C GLU A 131 -9.44 -14.83 -5.92
N PHE A 132 -8.65 -13.91 -6.48
CA PHE A 132 -7.59 -14.24 -7.43
C PHE A 132 -6.49 -15.10 -6.80
N LEU A 133 -6.06 -14.81 -5.57
CA LEU A 133 -5.09 -15.63 -4.83
C LEU A 133 -5.56 -17.08 -4.68
N GLU A 134 -6.82 -17.28 -4.34
CA GLU A 134 -7.42 -18.61 -4.23
C GLU A 134 -7.33 -19.38 -5.56
N THR A 135 -7.53 -18.70 -6.71
CA THR A 135 -7.48 -19.32 -8.05
C THR A 135 -6.09 -19.80 -8.46
N ILE A 136 -5.03 -19.17 -7.94
CA ILE A 136 -3.64 -19.54 -8.25
C ILE A 136 -3.00 -20.46 -7.19
N GLN A 137 -3.80 -20.95 -6.24
CA GLN A 137 -3.35 -21.80 -5.13
C GLN A 137 -2.17 -21.21 -4.36
N LYS A 138 -2.08 -19.89 -4.29
CA LYS A 138 -1.17 -19.19 -3.40
C LYS A 138 -1.87 -19.00 -2.07
N ASP A 139 -1.49 -19.79 -1.09
CA ASP A 139 -2.02 -19.73 0.28
C ASP A 139 -1.50 -18.52 1.07
N GLU A 140 -0.61 -17.71 0.49
CA GLU A 140 0.09 -16.66 1.22
C GLU A 140 -0.18 -15.28 0.62
N TRP A 141 -0.76 -14.44 1.45
CA TRP A 141 -0.88 -13.01 1.26
C TRP A 141 0.38 -12.32 1.80
N ASP A 142 1.51 -12.53 1.11
CA ASP A 142 2.85 -12.20 1.61
C ASP A 142 3.04 -10.72 1.93
N GLU A 143 2.55 -9.80 1.07
CA GLU A 143 2.79 -8.37 1.22
C GLU A 143 1.94 -7.77 2.36
N GLY A 144 0.69 -8.19 2.48
CA GLY A 144 -0.17 -7.78 3.59
C GLY A 144 0.32 -8.33 4.92
N LYS A 145 0.72 -9.61 4.94
CA LYS A 145 1.35 -10.24 6.10
C LYS A 145 2.64 -9.53 6.50
N ALA A 146 3.52 -9.22 5.53
CA ALA A 146 4.76 -8.48 5.80
C ALA A 146 4.48 -7.10 6.42
N SER A 147 3.46 -6.38 5.95
CA SER A 147 3.06 -5.09 6.52
C SER A 147 2.53 -5.23 7.95
N PHE A 148 1.75 -6.27 8.25
CA PHE A 148 1.27 -6.58 9.60
C PHE A 148 2.42 -7.01 10.52
N ASP A 149 3.41 -7.75 10.02
CA ASP A 149 4.59 -8.16 10.78
C ASP A 149 5.47 -6.97 11.21
N LEU A 150 5.49 -5.86 10.47
CA LEU A 150 6.15 -4.61 10.90
C LEU A 150 5.47 -4.05 12.16
N LEU A 151 4.14 -4.01 12.20
CA LEU A 151 3.37 -3.63 13.38
C LEU A 151 3.67 -4.59 14.55
N ARG A 152 3.57 -5.88 14.30
CA ARG A 152 3.79 -6.93 15.30
C ARG A 152 5.18 -6.84 15.93
N THR A 153 6.20 -6.66 15.10
CA THR A 153 7.60 -6.46 15.56
C THR A 153 7.72 -5.21 16.44
N THR A 154 7.09 -4.13 16.05
CA THR A 154 7.11 -2.88 16.83
C THR A 154 6.41 -3.04 18.18
N VAL A 155 5.26 -3.71 18.22
CA VAL A 155 4.53 -3.99 19.47
C VAL A 155 5.34 -4.91 20.40
N ILE A 156 6.03 -5.94 19.87
CA ILE A 156 6.96 -6.78 20.66
C ILE A 156 8.01 -5.88 21.32
N GLN A 157 8.64 -4.99 20.58
CA GLN A 157 9.68 -4.10 21.13
C GLN A 157 9.12 -3.10 22.15
N CYS A 158 7.86 -2.66 22.01
CA CYS A 158 7.18 -1.88 23.05
C CYS A 158 6.98 -2.69 24.32
N MET A 159 6.58 -3.97 24.20
CA MET A 159 6.43 -4.88 25.36
C MET A 159 7.75 -5.12 26.05
N ASP A 160 8.83 -5.35 25.29
CA ASP A 160 10.20 -5.54 25.82
C ASP A 160 10.70 -4.27 26.53
N ALA A 161 10.28 -3.08 26.09
CA ALA A 161 10.56 -1.80 26.73
C ALA A 161 9.69 -1.54 27.98
N GLY A 162 8.76 -2.42 28.31
CA GLY A 162 7.92 -2.36 29.52
C GLY A 162 6.55 -1.72 29.33
N HIS A 163 6.15 -1.42 28.08
CA HIS A 163 4.78 -1.02 27.74
C HIS A 163 3.85 -2.22 27.64
N PHE A 164 2.54 -1.97 27.66
CA PHE A 164 1.49 -2.96 27.42
C PHE A 164 1.53 -4.17 28.37
N LYS A 165 1.84 -3.93 29.66
CA LYS A 165 1.95 -4.97 30.66
C LYS A 165 0.62 -5.72 30.83
N GLY A 166 0.68 -7.05 30.78
CA GLY A 166 -0.52 -7.90 30.93
C GLY A 166 -1.32 -8.10 29.65
N HIS A 167 -0.99 -7.42 28.56
CA HIS A 167 -1.65 -7.61 27.27
C HIS A 167 -1.05 -8.77 26.47
N LYS A 168 -1.90 -9.39 25.62
CA LYS A 168 -1.47 -10.44 24.69
C LYS A 168 -1.12 -9.81 23.35
N LEU A 169 0.00 -10.24 22.74
CA LEU A 169 0.56 -9.66 21.52
C LEU A 169 -0.44 -9.60 20.37
N ASP A 170 -0.92 -10.73 19.87
CA ASP A 170 -1.74 -10.76 18.66
C ASP A 170 -3.11 -10.04 18.83
N PRO A 171 -3.85 -10.20 19.95
CA PRO A 171 -5.04 -9.41 20.21
C PRO A 171 -4.78 -7.91 20.28
N LEU A 172 -3.65 -7.48 20.86
CA LEU A 172 -3.28 -6.07 20.93
C LEU A 172 -2.93 -5.51 19.54
N CYS A 173 -2.14 -6.22 18.76
CA CYS A 173 -1.82 -5.83 17.37
C CYS A 173 -3.11 -5.68 16.54
N PHE A 174 -4.02 -6.65 16.65
CA PHE A 174 -5.29 -6.61 15.94
C PHE A 174 -6.15 -5.41 16.37
N LEU A 175 -6.22 -5.12 17.67
CA LEU A 175 -6.95 -3.98 18.21
C LEU A 175 -6.38 -2.65 17.70
N ILE A 176 -5.06 -2.47 17.77
CA ILE A 176 -4.37 -1.28 17.27
C ILE A 176 -4.67 -1.08 15.77
N TRP A 177 -4.49 -2.12 14.97
CA TRP A 177 -4.80 -2.06 13.55
C TRP A 177 -6.27 -1.76 13.29
N SER A 178 -7.20 -2.43 13.97
CA SER A 178 -8.65 -2.23 13.80
C SER A 178 -9.07 -0.80 14.10
N CYS A 179 -8.51 -0.17 15.15
CA CYS A 179 -8.83 1.21 15.49
C CYS A 179 -8.39 2.17 14.39
N ILE A 180 -7.15 2.07 13.94
CA ILE A 180 -6.58 2.95 12.91
C ILE A 180 -7.27 2.72 11.56
N HIS A 181 -7.46 1.44 11.20
CA HIS A 181 -8.19 1.05 9.99
C HIS A 181 -9.63 1.56 10.01
N GLY A 182 -10.32 1.46 11.15
CA GLY A 182 -11.67 1.98 11.32
C GLY A 182 -11.77 3.48 11.09
N MET A 183 -10.81 4.28 11.59
CA MET A 183 -10.74 5.72 11.36
C MET A 183 -10.67 6.03 9.86
N CYS A 184 -9.73 5.38 9.14
CA CYS A 184 -9.59 5.55 7.70
C CYS A 184 -10.86 5.13 6.94
N SER A 185 -11.41 3.96 7.23
CA SER A 185 -12.57 3.40 6.55
C SER A 185 -13.82 4.27 6.72
N LEU A 186 -14.05 4.80 7.92
CA LEU A 186 -15.17 5.70 8.20
C LEU A 186 -15.05 7.03 7.45
N GLU A 187 -13.84 7.58 7.38
CA GLU A 187 -13.60 8.85 6.69
C GLU A 187 -13.71 8.68 5.18
N ILE A 188 -13.02 7.68 4.58
CA ILE A 188 -13.09 7.36 3.15
C ILE A 188 -14.54 7.08 2.73
N GLY A 189 -15.28 6.33 3.53
CA GLY A 189 -16.70 6.04 3.32
C GLY A 189 -17.63 7.22 3.61
N SER A 190 -17.10 8.41 3.95
CA SER A 190 -17.87 9.64 4.29
C SER A 190 -18.89 9.42 5.42
N ARG A 191 -18.64 8.47 6.34
CA ARG A 191 -19.54 8.18 7.46
C ARG A 191 -19.45 9.23 8.56
N THR A 192 -18.28 9.84 8.75
CA THR A 192 -18.02 10.90 9.73
C THR A 192 -18.93 12.11 9.52
N LYS A 193 -19.19 12.50 8.28
CA LYS A 193 -20.09 13.63 7.92
C LYS A 193 -21.52 13.44 8.40
N ASN A 194 -21.98 12.20 8.53
CA ASN A 194 -23.35 11.86 8.91
C ASN A 194 -23.51 11.50 10.39
N ALA A 195 -22.44 11.49 11.16
CA ALA A 195 -22.42 11.04 12.56
C ALA A 195 -22.72 12.16 13.59
N ASN A 196 -23.13 13.34 13.16
CA ASN A 196 -23.41 14.51 14.02
C ASN A 196 -22.21 14.86 14.95
N ILE A 197 -20.99 14.73 14.41
CA ILE A 197 -19.75 15.05 15.11
C ILE A 197 -19.47 16.55 14.97
N LYS A 198 -19.03 17.18 16.07
CA LYS A 198 -18.50 18.56 16.00
C LYS A 198 -17.14 18.52 15.31
N ASN A 199 -16.89 19.43 14.37
CA ASN A 199 -15.64 19.55 13.59
C ASN A 199 -15.29 18.24 12.84
N PRO A 200 -16.18 17.73 11.98
CA PRO A 200 -15.95 16.45 11.30
C PRO A 200 -14.70 16.45 10.39
N GLU A 201 -14.23 17.63 9.95
CA GLU A 201 -13.04 17.80 9.12
C GLU A 201 -11.73 17.41 9.83
N ASN A 202 -11.69 17.47 11.15
CA ASN A 202 -10.51 17.14 11.95
C ASN A 202 -10.67 15.82 12.72
N ILE A 203 -11.82 15.16 12.64
CA ILE A 203 -12.17 14.06 13.52
C ILE A 203 -11.16 12.90 13.51
N VAL A 204 -10.57 12.60 12.35
CA VAL A 204 -9.58 11.50 12.26
C VAL A 204 -8.31 11.87 13.01
N THR A 205 -7.86 13.11 12.90
CA THR A 205 -6.67 13.60 13.62
C THR A 205 -6.95 13.63 15.12
N ASP A 206 -8.07 14.21 15.54
CA ASP A 206 -8.46 14.32 16.95
C ASP A 206 -8.65 12.91 17.58
N ALA A 207 -9.29 11.99 16.86
CA ALA A 207 -9.48 10.62 17.32
C ALA A 207 -8.16 9.85 17.39
N TYR A 208 -7.23 10.15 16.50
CA TYR A 208 -5.92 9.54 16.54
C TYR A 208 -5.11 10.04 17.75
N ASP A 209 -5.18 11.34 18.06
CA ASP A 209 -4.53 11.90 19.23
C ASP A 209 -5.10 11.30 20.54
N GLU A 210 -6.43 11.13 20.65
CA GLU A 210 -7.06 10.41 21.76
C GLU A 210 -6.62 8.93 21.83
N PHE A 211 -6.54 8.26 20.68
CA PHE A 211 -6.01 6.90 20.61
C PHE A 211 -4.57 6.82 21.14
N LEU A 212 -3.69 7.80 20.80
CA LEU A 212 -2.33 7.85 21.31
C LEU A 212 -2.28 8.02 22.84
N ILE A 213 -3.19 8.81 23.41
CA ILE A 213 -3.32 8.94 24.88
C ILE A 213 -3.69 7.58 25.49
N ILE A 214 -4.66 6.89 24.91
CA ILE A 214 -5.11 5.57 25.39
C ILE A 214 -3.96 4.57 25.39
N ILE A 215 -3.29 4.39 24.23
CA ILE A 215 -2.22 3.37 24.10
C ILE A 215 -0.96 3.71 24.92
N SER A 216 -0.72 4.99 25.22
CA SER A 216 0.42 5.40 26.04
C SER A 216 0.21 5.12 27.53
N ASN A 217 -1.02 4.86 27.95
CA ASN A 217 -1.38 4.55 29.34
C ASN A 217 -1.65 3.04 29.57
N LEU A 218 -1.53 2.21 28.56
CA LEU A 218 -1.59 0.75 28.64
C LEU A 218 -0.20 0.17 28.96
#